data_75c874735e0f36d47dcba09d390018c6
#
_entry.id   75c874735e0f36d47dcba09d390018c6
#
_cell.length_a   1.000
_cell.length_b   1.000
_cell.length_c   1.000
_cell.angle_alpha   90.00
_cell.angle_beta   90.00
_cell.angle_gamma   90.00
#
_symmetry.space_group_name_H-M   'P 1'
#
loop_
_entity.id
_entity.type
_entity.pdbx_description
1 polymer ?
#
loop_
_entity_poly.entity_id
_entity_poly.type
_entity_poly.pdbx_seq_one_letter_code
_entity_poly.pdbx_strand_id
1 'polypeptide(L)'
;MHTLKRYDIKQRLELVDCSPEDFSDEFSVNAGYRRAEMMKLIHARDAQGQWLIGVAVFEAAYGATGIIGMEKIWANRFLRPLWDRIYPWIADNRMFLSKLGLTKMFGVIVNRAAKKAVAKSQACANDMCEL
;
A
#
# COMPACT_ATOMS: atom_id res chain seq x y z
N MET A 1 -3.19 5.18 -1.04
CA MET A 1 -1.78 5.28 -1.45
C MET A 1 -1.14 6.65 -1.19
N HIS A 2 -1.80 7.77 -1.42
CA HIS A 2 -1.23 9.10 -1.14
C HIS A 2 -0.78 9.31 0.31
N THR A 3 -1.52 8.77 1.28
CA THR A 3 -1.12 8.82 2.70
C THR A 3 0.19 8.05 2.92
N LEU A 4 0.37 6.92 2.26
CA LEU A 4 1.56 6.09 2.37
C LEU A 4 2.79 6.83 1.81
N LYS A 5 2.62 7.53 0.69
CA LYS A 5 3.69 8.32 0.07
C LYS A 5 4.23 9.42 0.99
N ARG A 6 3.41 9.98 1.87
CA ARG A 6 3.86 10.97 2.86
C ARG A 6 4.87 10.41 3.87
N TYR A 7 4.80 9.11 4.14
CA TYR A 7 5.68 8.42 5.09
C TYR A 7 6.83 7.68 4.40
N ASP A 8 6.92 7.76 3.08
CA ASP A 8 7.98 7.19 2.28
C ASP A 8 9.24 8.08 2.30
N ILE A 9 9.86 8.18 3.49
CA ILE A 9 11.05 9.02 3.71
C ILE A 9 12.22 8.59 2.81
N LYS A 10 12.31 7.29 2.51
CA LYS A 10 13.38 6.73 1.68
C LYS A 10 13.07 6.76 0.19
N GLN A 11 11.94 7.35 -0.20
CA GLN A 11 11.47 7.47 -1.59
C GLN A 11 11.51 6.13 -2.35
N ARG A 12 11.05 5.06 -1.70
CA ARG A 12 11.03 3.71 -2.27
C ARG A 12 9.77 3.40 -3.07
N LEU A 13 8.75 4.27 -2.98
CA LEU A 13 7.48 4.12 -3.68
C LEU A 13 7.38 5.14 -4.80
N GLU A 14 7.12 4.65 -6.00
CA GLU A 14 6.69 5.44 -7.13
C GLU A 14 5.20 5.20 -7.35
N LEU A 15 4.42 6.28 -7.43
CA LEU A 15 2.98 6.20 -7.69
C LEU A 15 2.72 6.58 -9.13
N VAL A 16 2.14 5.66 -9.87
CA VAL A 16 1.73 5.87 -11.26
C VAL A 16 0.22 5.90 -11.32
N ASP A 17 -0.32 6.99 -11.88
CA ASP A 17 -1.77 7.13 -12.06
C ASP A 17 -2.20 6.48 -13.38
N CYS A 18 -2.94 5.40 -13.29
CA CYS A 18 -3.51 4.69 -14.45
C CYS A 18 -4.94 5.14 -14.79
N SER A 19 -5.45 6.22 -14.16
CA SER A 19 -6.80 6.73 -14.39
C SER A 19 -7.02 7.34 -15.78
N PRO A 20 -6.06 8.04 -16.43
CA PRO A 20 -6.25 8.59 -17.75
C PRO A 20 -6.66 7.54 -18.77
N GLU A 21 -7.54 7.89 -19.71
CA GLU A 21 -8.04 6.96 -20.73
C GLU A 21 -6.95 6.54 -21.73
N ASP A 22 -6.00 7.42 -21.97
CA ASP A 22 -4.82 7.24 -22.81
C ASP A 22 -3.62 6.63 -22.06
N PHE A 23 -3.83 6.18 -20.82
CA PHE A 23 -2.76 5.57 -20.04
C PHE A 23 -2.16 4.36 -20.77
N SER A 24 -0.87 4.43 -20.98
CA SER A 24 -0.05 3.34 -21.52
C SER A 24 1.29 3.34 -20.79
N ASP A 25 1.65 2.19 -20.27
CA ASP A 25 2.92 1.94 -19.61
C ASP A 25 3.57 0.70 -20.23
N GLU A 26 4.80 0.85 -20.70
CA GLU A 26 5.52 -0.20 -21.39
C GLU A 26 5.64 -1.48 -20.55
N PHE A 27 5.87 -1.35 -19.25
CA PHE A 27 6.04 -2.49 -18.37
C PHE A 27 4.74 -3.27 -18.17
N SER A 28 3.61 -2.59 -18.04
CA SER A 28 2.31 -3.24 -17.90
C SER A 28 1.85 -3.90 -19.18
N VAL A 29 2.10 -3.26 -20.32
CA VAL A 29 1.78 -3.81 -21.66
C VAL A 29 2.59 -5.08 -21.91
N ASN A 30 3.88 -5.06 -21.64
CA ASN A 30 4.76 -6.23 -21.82
C ASN A 30 4.39 -7.40 -20.89
N ALA A 31 3.83 -7.11 -19.70
CA ALA A 31 3.32 -8.11 -18.78
C ALA A 31 1.90 -8.60 -19.12
N GLY A 32 1.24 -8.00 -20.12
CA GLY A 32 -0.11 -8.36 -20.55
C GLY A 32 -1.24 -7.78 -19.70
N TYR A 33 -0.93 -6.82 -18.80
CA TYR A 33 -1.95 -6.15 -17.99
C TYR A 33 -2.61 -4.99 -18.74
N ARG A 34 -3.93 -4.95 -18.68
CA ARG A 34 -4.73 -3.88 -19.27
C ARG A 34 -5.10 -2.84 -18.21
N ARG A 35 -5.27 -1.61 -18.65
CA ARG A 35 -5.75 -0.52 -17.79
C ARG A 35 -7.00 -0.90 -16.98
N ALA A 36 -7.98 -1.57 -17.62
CA ALA A 36 -9.20 -2.00 -16.95
C ALA A 36 -8.94 -2.93 -15.74
N GLU A 37 -7.95 -3.80 -15.82
CA GLU A 37 -7.54 -4.70 -14.73
C GLU A 37 -6.84 -3.91 -13.62
N MET A 38 -5.96 -2.98 -14.00
CA MET A 38 -5.24 -2.10 -13.06
C MET A 38 -6.18 -1.14 -12.32
N MET A 39 -7.28 -0.71 -12.97
CA MET A 39 -8.33 0.07 -12.32
C MET A 39 -9.21 -0.75 -11.37
N LYS A 40 -9.29 -2.05 -11.58
CA LYS A 40 -10.08 -2.98 -10.75
C LYS A 40 -9.35 -3.36 -9.47
N LEU A 41 -8.11 -3.74 -9.58
CA LEU A 41 -7.23 -4.11 -8.47
C LEU A 41 -5.94 -3.29 -8.54
N ILE A 42 -5.37 -3.00 -7.39
CA ILE A 42 -4.06 -2.35 -7.34
C ILE A 42 -2.98 -3.29 -7.86
N HIS A 43 -2.11 -2.76 -8.69
CA HIS A 43 -0.93 -3.43 -9.22
C HIS A 43 0.32 -2.69 -8.79
N ALA A 44 1.39 -3.38 -8.56
CA ALA A 44 2.71 -2.81 -8.35
C ALA A 44 3.79 -3.69 -8.97
N ARG A 45 4.94 -3.10 -9.21
CA ARG A 45 6.14 -3.80 -9.65
C ARG A 45 7.22 -3.60 -8.59
N ASP A 46 7.85 -4.68 -8.16
CA ASP A 46 8.93 -4.61 -7.19
C ASP A 46 10.28 -4.26 -7.85
N ALA A 47 11.31 -4.09 -7.02
CA ALA A 47 12.66 -3.75 -7.49
C ALA A 47 13.29 -4.87 -8.36
N GLN A 48 12.80 -6.09 -8.28
CA GLN A 48 13.22 -7.23 -9.08
C GLN A 48 12.44 -7.35 -10.40
N GLY A 49 11.48 -6.44 -10.62
CA GLY A 49 10.64 -6.43 -11.81
C GLY A 49 9.45 -7.37 -11.75
N GLN A 50 9.17 -7.98 -10.59
CA GLN A 50 8.02 -8.87 -10.41
C GLN A 50 6.75 -8.08 -10.15
N TRP A 51 5.64 -8.54 -10.72
CA TRP A 51 4.34 -7.93 -10.53
C TRP A 51 3.64 -8.46 -9.28
N LEU A 52 3.14 -7.54 -8.49
CA LEU A 52 2.34 -7.77 -7.30
C LEU A 52 0.93 -7.25 -7.56
N ILE A 53 -0.08 -7.98 -7.13
CA ILE A 53 -1.49 -7.63 -7.34
C ILE A 53 -2.26 -7.73 -6.04
N GLY A 54 -3.16 -6.78 -5.81
CA GLY A 54 -4.06 -6.79 -4.67
C GLY A 54 -3.36 -6.65 -3.32
N VAL A 55 -3.59 -7.58 -2.42
CA VAL A 55 -3.10 -7.54 -1.03
C VAL A 55 -1.57 -7.56 -0.95
N ALA A 56 -0.89 -8.26 -1.85
CA ALA A 56 0.57 -8.32 -1.90
C ALA A 56 1.20 -6.93 -2.12
N VAL A 57 0.51 -6.04 -2.84
CA VAL A 57 0.95 -4.65 -3.03
C VAL A 57 0.97 -3.88 -1.71
N PHE A 58 -0.04 -4.07 -0.87
CA PHE A 58 -0.09 -3.42 0.44
C PHE A 58 1.01 -3.92 1.36
N GLU A 59 1.23 -5.23 1.41
CA GLU A 59 2.32 -5.83 2.17
C GLU A 59 3.67 -5.22 1.78
N ALA A 60 4.00 -5.20 0.50
CA ALA A 60 5.24 -4.64 -0.03
C ALA A 60 5.36 -3.13 0.22
N ALA A 61 4.28 -2.37 0.01
CA ALA A 61 4.28 -0.93 0.17
C ALA A 61 4.44 -0.50 1.64
N TYR A 62 3.78 -1.17 2.57
CA TYR A 62 3.94 -0.91 4.00
C TYR A 62 5.32 -1.34 4.51
N GLY A 63 5.85 -2.46 4.01
CA GLY A 63 7.22 -2.87 4.28
C GLY A 63 8.25 -1.85 3.78
N ALA A 64 8.08 -1.33 2.57
CA ALA A 64 8.96 -0.33 1.98
C ALA A 64 8.99 1.00 2.77
N THR A 65 7.86 1.41 3.35
CA THR A 65 7.75 2.63 4.17
C THR A 65 8.16 2.43 5.63
N GLY A 66 8.41 1.19 6.05
CA GLY A 66 8.82 0.87 7.43
C GLY A 66 7.68 0.94 8.46
N ILE A 67 6.42 0.93 8.01
CA ILE A 67 5.24 0.88 8.90
C ILE A 67 4.98 -0.58 9.31
N ILE A 68 5.87 -1.13 10.11
CA ILE A 68 5.92 -2.55 10.47
C ILE A 68 4.61 -3.08 11.06
N GLY A 69 3.87 -2.26 11.81
CA GLY A 69 2.60 -2.69 12.40
C GLY A 69 1.55 -3.04 11.35
N MET A 70 1.47 -2.26 10.28
CA MET A 70 0.56 -2.50 9.15
C MET A 70 1.07 -3.62 8.24
N GLU A 71 2.38 -3.67 7.98
CA GLU A 71 3.01 -4.77 7.25
C GLU A 71 2.65 -6.13 7.85
N LYS A 72 2.77 -6.28 9.18
CA LYS A 72 2.45 -7.53 9.88
C LYS A 72 0.98 -7.95 9.73
N ILE A 73 0.06 -6.99 9.65
CA ILE A 73 -1.36 -7.28 9.41
C ILE A 73 -1.57 -7.87 8.02
N TRP A 74 -0.94 -7.28 6.99
CA TRP A 74 -1.06 -7.73 5.61
C TRP A 74 -0.28 -9.01 5.34
N ALA A 75 0.88 -9.21 6.00
CA ALA A 75 1.72 -10.40 5.89
C ALA A 75 1.22 -11.59 6.71
N ASN A 76 0.19 -11.41 7.54
CA ASN A 76 -0.30 -12.46 8.42
C ASN A 76 -0.87 -13.63 7.62
N ARG A 77 -0.21 -14.79 7.72
CA ARG A 77 -0.55 -16.00 6.98
C ARG A 77 -1.98 -16.50 7.24
N PHE A 78 -2.49 -16.33 8.47
CA PHE A 78 -3.84 -16.74 8.82
C PHE A 78 -4.92 -15.80 8.26
N LEU A 79 -4.58 -14.50 8.12
CA LEU A 79 -5.47 -13.49 7.58
C LEU A 79 -5.39 -13.40 6.04
N ARG A 80 -4.36 -13.96 5.42
CA ARG A 80 -4.14 -13.88 3.98
C ARG A 80 -5.34 -14.36 3.16
N PRO A 81 -5.90 -15.56 3.38
CA PRO A 81 -7.05 -16.03 2.60
C PRO A 81 -8.30 -15.18 2.84
N LEU A 82 -8.42 -14.58 4.03
CA LEU A 82 -9.49 -13.63 4.33
C LEU A 82 -9.33 -12.34 3.54
N TRP A 83 -8.12 -11.77 3.50
CA TRP A 83 -7.81 -10.56 2.75
C TRP A 83 -7.99 -10.75 1.24
N ASP A 84 -7.52 -11.87 0.70
CA ASP A 84 -7.65 -12.19 -0.73
C ASP A 84 -9.12 -12.32 -1.15
N ARG A 85 -10.00 -12.68 -0.23
CA ARG A 85 -11.44 -12.79 -0.48
C ARG A 85 -12.18 -11.47 -0.28
N ILE A 86 -11.81 -10.69 0.74
CA ILE A 86 -12.47 -9.42 1.08
C ILE A 86 -12.02 -8.29 0.17
N TYR A 87 -10.75 -8.28 -0.23
CA TYR A 87 -10.20 -7.16 -1.00
C TYR A 87 -10.90 -6.93 -2.35
N PRO A 88 -11.17 -7.95 -3.18
CA PRO A 88 -11.93 -7.74 -4.42
C PRO A 88 -13.31 -7.15 -4.16
N TRP A 89 -13.99 -7.61 -3.12
CA TRP A 89 -15.29 -7.07 -2.71
C TRP A 89 -15.21 -5.60 -2.28
N ILE A 90 -14.18 -5.22 -1.51
CA ILE A 90 -13.92 -3.83 -1.13
C ILE A 90 -13.61 -2.99 -2.37
N ALA A 91 -12.81 -3.51 -3.29
CA ALA A 91 -12.45 -2.82 -4.53
C ALA A 91 -13.68 -2.54 -5.40
N ASP A 92 -14.59 -3.50 -5.52
CA ASP A 92 -15.83 -3.36 -6.28
C ASP A 92 -16.80 -2.38 -5.61
N ASN A 93 -16.83 -2.34 -4.27
CA ASN A 93 -17.73 -1.49 -3.49
C ASN A 93 -17.06 -0.20 -2.96
N ARG A 94 -15.88 0.15 -3.44
CA ARG A 94 -15.09 1.30 -2.93
C ARG A 94 -15.86 2.61 -2.89
N MET A 95 -16.72 2.86 -3.87
CA MET A 95 -17.53 4.08 -3.94
C MET A 95 -18.56 4.14 -2.82
N PHE A 96 -19.22 3.02 -2.54
CA PHE A 96 -20.18 2.90 -1.45
C PHE A 96 -19.50 3.01 -0.08
N LEU A 97 -18.38 2.31 0.11
CA LEU A 97 -17.60 2.34 1.34
C LEU A 97 -17.00 3.73 1.61
N SER A 98 -16.62 4.46 0.57
CA SER A 98 -16.16 5.85 0.68
C SER A 98 -17.27 6.77 1.20
N LYS A 99 -18.51 6.60 0.73
CA LYS A 99 -19.68 7.36 1.22
C LYS A 99 -19.97 7.09 2.70
N LEU A 100 -19.73 5.88 3.18
CA LEU A 100 -19.86 5.51 4.60
C LEU A 100 -18.73 6.04 5.50
N GLY A 101 -17.71 6.70 4.94
CA GLY A 101 -16.59 7.25 5.69
C GLY A 101 -15.54 6.23 6.13
N LEU A 102 -15.61 4.97 5.68
CA LEU A 102 -14.63 3.93 6.00
C LEU A 102 -13.21 4.29 5.52
N THR A 103 -13.10 5.01 4.42
CA THR A 103 -11.83 5.52 3.91
C THR A 103 -11.16 6.50 4.89
N LYS A 104 -11.96 7.36 5.54
CA LYS A 104 -11.46 8.29 6.57
C LYS A 104 -11.00 7.54 7.82
N MET A 105 -11.77 6.55 8.26
CA MET A 105 -11.43 5.71 9.42
C MET A 105 -10.14 4.93 9.17
N PHE A 106 -9.98 4.33 8.00
CA PHE A 106 -8.75 3.65 7.61
C PHE A 106 -7.55 4.60 7.57
N GLY A 107 -7.72 5.81 7.05
CA GLY A 107 -6.70 6.86 7.05
C GLY A 107 -6.23 7.22 8.47
N VAL A 108 -7.16 7.30 9.44
CA VAL A 108 -6.82 7.57 10.85
C VAL A 108 -5.97 6.42 11.44
N ILE A 109 -6.34 5.17 11.17
CA ILE A 109 -5.61 3.99 11.65
C ILE A 109 -4.18 3.99 11.08
N VAL A 110 -4.03 4.20 9.78
CA VAL A 110 -2.71 4.26 9.11
C VAL A 110 -1.87 5.41 9.66
N ASN A 111 -2.47 6.60 9.85
CA ASN A 111 -1.75 7.74 10.40
C ASN A 111 -1.27 7.49 11.85
N ARG A 112 -2.08 6.83 12.68
CA ARG A 112 -1.67 6.46 14.05
C ARG A 112 -0.53 5.45 14.03
N ALA A 113 -0.60 4.43 13.18
CA ALA A 113 0.46 3.43 13.05
C ALA A 113 1.78 4.06 12.55
N ALA A 114 1.69 4.95 11.57
CA ALA A 114 2.84 5.67 11.04
C ALA A 114 3.50 6.59 12.07
N LYS A 115 2.69 7.36 12.84
CA LYS A 115 3.22 8.21 13.92
C LYS A 115 3.95 7.39 14.99
N LYS A 116 3.43 6.22 15.36
CA LYS A 116 4.11 5.33 16.30
C LYS A 116 5.44 4.80 15.76
N ALA A 117 5.49 4.45 14.46
CA ALA A 117 6.72 3.98 13.83
C ALA A 117 7.79 5.07 13.79
N VAL A 118 7.42 6.31 13.45
CA VAL A 118 8.34 7.46 13.45
C VAL A 118 8.82 7.77 14.86
N ALA A 119 7.94 7.83 15.85
CA ALA A 119 8.31 8.10 17.24
C ALA A 119 9.29 7.04 17.78
N LYS A 120 9.08 5.76 17.44
CA LYS A 120 9.98 4.68 17.83
C LYS A 120 11.37 4.82 17.20
N SER A 121 11.44 5.20 15.91
CA SER A 121 12.73 5.39 15.25
C SER A 121 13.50 6.60 15.79
N GLN A 122 12.80 7.67 16.19
CA GLN A 122 13.40 8.83 16.82
C GLN A 122 13.91 8.52 18.23
N ALA A 123 13.17 7.75 19.02
CA ALA A 123 13.61 7.30 20.34
C ALA A 123 14.90 6.47 20.25
N CYS A 124 14.95 5.51 19.31
CA CYS A 124 16.16 4.72 19.09
C CYS A 124 17.36 5.55 18.61
N ALA A 125 17.14 6.64 17.87
CA ALA A 125 18.20 7.54 17.45
C ALA A 125 18.75 8.37 18.63
N ASN A 126 17.87 8.79 19.55
CA ASN A 126 18.28 9.55 20.74
C ASN A 126 19.06 8.67 21.73
N ASP A 127 18.64 7.43 21.96
CA ASP A 127 19.36 6.49 22.85
C ASP A 127 20.77 6.16 22.35
N MET A 128 21.01 6.22 21.02
CA MET A 128 22.34 6.04 20.45
C MET A 128 23.24 7.28 20.56
N CYS A 129 22.67 8.45 20.84
CA CYS A 129 23.45 9.68 21.07
C CYS A 129 23.98 9.83 22.50
N GLU A 130 23.55 9.00 23.46
CA GLU A 130 24.01 9.03 24.84
C GLU A 130 25.16 8.00 25.13
N LEU A 131 25.60 7.30 24.13
CA LEU A 131 26.76 6.45 24.16
C LEU A 131 27.98 7.14 23.51
#